data_1cb12fe79f6713bfa12e3a6b7ea2b9ad
#
_entry.id   1cb12fe79f6713bfa12e3a6b7ea2b9ad
#
_cell.length_a   1.000
_cell.length_b   1.000
_cell.length_c   1.000
_cell.angle_alpha   90.00
_cell.angle_beta   90.00
_cell.angle_gamma   90.00
#
_symmetry.space_group_name_H-M   'P 1'
#
loop_
_entity.id
_entity.type
_entity.pdbx_description
1 polymer ?
#
loop_
_entity_poly.entity_id
_entity_poly.type
_entity_poly.pdbx_seq_one_letter_code
_entity_poly.pdbx_strand_id
1 'polypeptide(L)'
;IATYFREHLRNFMKEWIKDNPKPDGSKYDIYSDGLKIYTTIDSRMQAAAEEAVQKHMKNLQKAFAEENNLKKNKTFPFVKLSKEEIDRLMERAMKNSERWAQMKAAGISDKDIRASFYKETPMQVFSWHGTIDTVMTPYDSIRYYKSFLRTAIVSMEPQTGHIKAWVGGIDYNNFKYDQVYQGAPSAFGLQTFCICYGN
;
A
#
# COMPACT_ATOMS: atom_id res chain seq x y z
N ILE A 1 12.89 -7.46 4.44
CA ILE A 1 12.44 -8.39 3.40
C ILE A 1 11.00 -8.80 3.67
N ALA A 2 10.18 -8.94 2.64
CA ALA A 2 8.78 -9.41 2.68
C ALA A 2 7.87 -8.64 3.67
N THR A 3 7.94 -7.31 3.74
CA THR A 3 7.26 -6.52 4.78
C THR A 3 5.74 -6.68 4.72
N TYR A 4 5.14 -6.70 3.53
CA TYR A 4 3.70 -6.95 3.34
C TYR A 4 3.29 -8.34 3.83
N PHE A 5 4.06 -9.36 3.47
CA PHE A 5 3.79 -10.72 3.91
C PHE A 5 3.89 -10.87 5.44
N ARG A 6 4.88 -10.24 6.08
CA ARG A 6 5.02 -10.27 7.55
C ARG A 6 3.82 -9.64 8.25
N GLU A 7 3.27 -8.56 7.68
CA GLU A 7 2.08 -7.93 8.24
C GLU A 7 0.82 -8.80 8.04
N HIS A 8 0.69 -9.44 6.88
CA HIS A 8 -0.36 -10.42 6.65
C HIS A 8 -0.24 -11.58 7.65
N LEU A 9 0.96 -12.13 7.82
CA LEU A 9 1.25 -13.19 8.77
C LEU A 9 0.95 -12.78 10.22
N ARG A 10 1.27 -11.56 10.62
CA ARG A 10 0.93 -11.03 11.94
C ARG A 10 -0.57 -11.04 12.19
N ASN A 11 -1.36 -10.67 11.22
CA ASN A 11 -2.82 -10.70 11.34
C ASN A 11 -3.35 -12.14 11.38
N PHE A 12 -2.81 -13.03 10.57
CA PHE A 12 -3.09 -14.47 10.64
C PHE A 12 -2.80 -15.03 12.02
N MET A 13 -1.63 -14.73 12.60
CA MET A 13 -1.25 -15.21 13.93
C MET A 13 -2.16 -14.68 15.04
N LYS A 14 -2.66 -13.45 14.91
CA LYS A 14 -3.64 -12.92 15.88
C LYS A 14 -4.94 -13.71 15.90
N GLU A 15 -5.41 -14.17 14.74
CA GLU A 15 -6.59 -15.04 14.67
C GLU A 15 -6.26 -16.45 15.18
N TRP A 16 -5.12 -17.02 14.76
CA TRP A 16 -4.69 -18.33 15.19
C TRP A 16 -4.59 -18.45 16.74
N ILE A 17 -4.09 -17.44 17.43
CA ILE A 17 -3.97 -17.39 18.90
C ILE A 17 -5.33 -17.48 19.58
N LYS A 18 -6.39 -17.00 18.96
CA LYS A 18 -7.73 -17.07 19.55
C LYS A 18 -8.20 -18.52 19.69
N ASP A 19 -7.85 -19.34 18.70
CA ASP A 19 -8.30 -20.73 18.60
C ASP A 19 -7.29 -21.73 19.21
N ASN A 20 -6.09 -21.25 19.56
CA ASN A 20 -4.99 -22.09 20.07
C ASN A 20 -4.41 -21.50 21.36
N PRO A 21 -5.09 -21.67 22.51
CA PRO A 21 -4.55 -21.23 23.82
C PRO A 21 -3.37 -22.09 24.25
N LYS A 22 -2.56 -21.58 25.19
CA LYS A 22 -1.51 -22.33 25.86
C LYS A 22 -2.11 -23.47 26.70
N PRO A 23 -1.31 -24.48 27.10
CA PRO A 23 -1.78 -25.58 27.95
C PRO A 23 -2.37 -25.13 29.29
N ASP A 24 -1.97 -23.96 29.78
CA ASP A 24 -2.50 -23.34 31.02
C ASP A 24 -3.78 -22.50 30.77
N GLY A 25 -4.29 -22.48 29.54
CA GLY A 25 -5.47 -21.71 29.15
C GLY A 25 -5.21 -20.23 28.84
N SER A 26 -3.99 -19.73 29.04
CA SER A 26 -3.62 -18.36 28.65
C SER A 26 -3.41 -18.21 27.14
N LYS A 27 -3.44 -16.98 26.66
CA LYS A 27 -3.18 -16.68 25.22
C LYS A 27 -1.68 -16.53 24.97
N TYR A 28 -1.25 -16.95 23.78
CA TYR A 28 0.09 -16.63 23.30
C TYR A 28 0.25 -15.13 23.04
N ASP A 29 1.44 -14.62 23.33
CA ASP A 29 1.89 -13.31 22.87
C ASP A 29 2.88 -13.51 21.72
N ILE A 30 2.57 -12.90 20.56
CA ILE A 30 3.39 -13.04 19.32
C ILE A 30 4.82 -12.57 19.54
N TYR A 31 5.04 -11.62 20.44
CA TYR A 31 6.33 -10.93 20.59
C TYR A 31 7.17 -11.47 21.76
N SER A 32 6.54 -12.01 22.80
CA SER A 32 7.23 -12.42 24.03
C SER A 32 7.35 -13.93 24.23
N ASP A 33 6.49 -14.73 23.62
CA ASP A 33 6.47 -16.19 23.86
C ASP A 33 7.46 -16.99 22.99
N GLY A 34 8.29 -16.32 22.19
CA GLY A 34 9.35 -16.97 21.39
C GLY A 34 8.83 -17.91 20.30
N LEU A 35 7.65 -17.66 19.76
CA LEU A 35 7.05 -18.48 18.71
C LEU A 35 7.96 -18.52 17.47
N LYS A 36 8.23 -19.73 16.97
CA LYS A 36 8.98 -19.96 15.72
C LYS A 36 8.00 -20.23 14.59
N ILE A 37 7.93 -19.31 13.62
CA ILE A 37 7.01 -19.40 12.50
C ILE A 37 7.81 -19.75 11.23
N TYR A 38 7.57 -20.92 10.66
CA TYR A 38 8.19 -21.38 9.44
C TYR A 38 7.28 -21.03 8.25
N THR A 39 7.84 -20.45 7.22
CA THR A 39 7.12 -20.05 6.01
C THR A 39 7.75 -20.65 4.76
N THR A 40 7.04 -20.60 3.65
CA THR A 40 7.50 -21.12 2.36
C THR A 40 8.20 -20.04 1.51
N ILE A 41 8.32 -18.83 2.01
CA ILE A 41 8.99 -17.71 1.31
C ILE A 41 10.46 -18.04 1.09
N ASP A 42 10.92 -17.97 -0.16
CA ASP A 42 12.33 -18.05 -0.52
C ASP A 42 12.91 -16.62 -0.52
N SER A 43 13.91 -16.39 0.32
CA SER A 43 14.51 -15.06 0.51
C SER A 43 15.15 -14.50 -0.77
N ARG A 44 15.70 -15.35 -1.64
CA ARG A 44 16.33 -14.93 -2.90
C ARG A 44 15.26 -14.54 -3.92
N MET A 45 14.20 -15.34 -4.03
CA MET A 45 13.07 -15.04 -4.91
C MET A 45 12.34 -13.76 -4.44
N GLN A 46 12.17 -13.60 -3.13
CA GLN A 46 11.59 -12.39 -2.56
C GLN A 46 12.41 -11.14 -2.88
N ALA A 47 13.74 -11.21 -2.69
CA ALA A 47 14.63 -10.10 -2.99
C ALA A 47 14.61 -9.74 -4.49
N ALA A 48 14.65 -10.74 -5.36
CA ALA A 48 14.55 -10.54 -6.81
C ALA A 48 13.20 -9.90 -7.22
N ALA A 49 12.10 -10.33 -6.61
CA ALA A 49 10.79 -9.76 -6.86
C ALA A 49 10.68 -8.29 -6.39
N GLU A 50 11.20 -7.99 -5.19
CA GLU A 50 11.24 -6.62 -4.67
C GLU A 50 12.09 -5.71 -5.57
N GLU A 51 13.27 -6.16 -6.00
CA GLU A 51 14.15 -5.42 -6.94
C GLU A 51 13.46 -5.19 -8.29
N ALA A 52 12.84 -6.22 -8.85
CA ALA A 52 12.12 -6.13 -10.13
C ALA A 52 10.99 -5.11 -10.06
N VAL A 53 10.21 -5.10 -8.96
CA VAL A 53 9.16 -4.11 -8.72
C VAL A 53 9.76 -2.70 -8.70
N GLN A 54 10.82 -2.48 -7.91
CA GLN A 54 11.45 -1.17 -7.79
C GLN A 54 11.93 -0.65 -9.16
N LYS A 55 12.66 -1.48 -9.89
CA LYS A 55 13.24 -1.10 -11.18
C LYS A 55 12.15 -0.85 -12.24
N HIS A 56 11.21 -1.77 -12.36
CA HIS A 56 10.16 -1.68 -13.39
C HIS A 56 9.19 -0.53 -13.11
N MET A 57 8.70 -0.41 -11.87
CA MET A 57 7.72 0.60 -11.51
C MET A 57 8.27 2.02 -11.55
N LYS A 58 9.56 2.21 -11.22
CA LYS A 58 10.24 3.50 -11.40
C LYS A 58 10.23 3.95 -12.86
N ASN A 59 10.55 3.03 -13.78
CA ASN A 59 10.56 3.32 -15.23
C ASN A 59 9.14 3.55 -15.75
N LEU A 60 8.19 2.72 -15.35
CA LEU A 60 6.79 2.85 -15.76
C LEU A 60 6.17 4.15 -15.23
N GLN A 61 6.47 4.54 -14.00
CA GLN A 61 6.02 5.81 -13.41
C GLN A 61 6.56 7.01 -14.19
N LYS A 62 7.80 6.94 -14.66
CA LYS A 62 8.40 8.00 -15.51
C LYS A 62 7.62 8.13 -16.83
N ALA A 63 7.42 7.02 -17.52
CA ALA A 63 6.66 7.01 -18.77
C ALA A 63 5.21 7.50 -18.55
N PHE A 64 4.56 7.05 -17.47
CA PHE A 64 3.23 7.52 -17.09
C PHE A 64 3.19 9.04 -16.86
N ALA A 65 4.18 9.60 -16.16
CA ALA A 65 4.26 11.04 -15.89
C ALA A 65 4.54 11.88 -17.18
N GLU A 66 5.24 11.33 -18.13
CA GLU A 66 5.46 11.95 -19.43
C GLU A 66 4.16 12.03 -20.26
N GLU A 67 3.34 10.98 -20.21
CA GLU A 67 2.04 10.93 -20.90
C GLU A 67 0.92 11.64 -20.13
N ASN A 68 0.93 11.57 -18.81
CA ASN A 68 -0.12 12.07 -17.91
C ASN A 68 0.47 13.00 -16.85
N ASN A 69 0.39 14.29 -17.05
CA ASN A 69 0.81 15.32 -16.10
C ASN A 69 -0.15 16.52 -16.14
N LEU A 70 0.02 17.47 -15.22
CA LEU A 70 -0.86 18.65 -15.12
C LEU A 70 -0.85 19.54 -16.37
N LYS A 71 0.19 19.50 -17.22
CA LYS A 71 0.24 20.24 -18.48
C LYS A 71 -0.68 19.62 -19.52
N LYS A 72 -0.75 18.30 -19.58
CA LYS A 72 -1.58 17.52 -20.51
C LYS A 72 -2.99 17.26 -19.96
N ASN A 73 -3.13 17.11 -18.66
CA ASN A 73 -4.38 16.79 -17.98
C ASN A 73 -4.56 17.62 -16.70
N LYS A 74 -5.46 18.60 -16.75
CA LYS A 74 -5.75 19.50 -15.61
C LYS A 74 -6.30 18.76 -14.38
N THR A 75 -6.92 17.59 -14.57
CA THR A 75 -7.46 16.76 -13.50
C THR A 75 -6.49 15.71 -13.02
N PHE A 76 -5.24 15.69 -13.51
CA PHE A 76 -4.22 14.73 -13.09
C PHE A 76 -4.20 14.54 -11.55
N PRO A 77 -4.12 13.31 -11.03
CA PRO A 77 -3.91 12.03 -11.76
C PRO A 77 -5.21 11.37 -12.25
N PHE A 78 -6.35 12.01 -12.14
CA PHE A 78 -7.63 11.45 -12.51
C PHE A 78 -7.87 11.58 -14.01
N VAL A 79 -8.33 10.49 -14.64
CA VAL A 79 -8.61 10.41 -16.07
C VAL A 79 -10.06 9.98 -16.27
N LYS A 80 -10.78 10.68 -17.15
CA LYS A 80 -12.19 10.39 -17.49
C LYS A 80 -13.16 10.40 -16.28
N LEU A 81 -12.86 11.19 -15.26
CA LEU A 81 -13.75 11.44 -14.13
C LEU A 81 -14.31 12.87 -14.18
N SER A 82 -15.57 13.02 -13.82
CA SER A 82 -16.20 14.33 -13.63
C SER A 82 -15.61 15.04 -12.40
N LYS A 83 -15.81 16.34 -12.31
CA LYS A 83 -15.37 17.13 -11.16
C LYS A 83 -16.02 16.60 -9.88
N GLU A 84 -17.30 16.29 -9.92
CA GLU A 84 -18.08 15.79 -8.79
C GLU A 84 -17.58 14.43 -8.30
N GLU A 85 -17.12 13.57 -9.20
CA GLU A 85 -16.51 12.27 -8.86
C GLU A 85 -15.15 12.47 -8.20
N ILE A 86 -14.32 13.37 -8.72
CA ILE A 86 -13.03 13.72 -8.14
C ILE A 86 -13.22 14.30 -6.73
N ASP A 87 -14.15 15.23 -6.57
CA ASP A 87 -14.44 15.86 -5.28
C ASP A 87 -14.90 14.81 -4.25
N ARG A 88 -15.77 13.87 -4.63
CA ARG A 88 -16.19 12.75 -3.78
C ARG A 88 -15.03 11.82 -3.39
N LEU A 89 -14.15 11.48 -4.35
CA LEU A 89 -12.98 10.64 -4.10
C LEU A 89 -11.99 11.32 -3.16
N MET A 90 -11.75 12.61 -3.35
CA MET A 90 -10.84 13.38 -2.50
C MET A 90 -11.41 13.58 -1.10
N GLU A 91 -12.69 13.90 -0.99
CA GLU A 91 -13.39 14.01 0.30
C GLU A 91 -13.32 12.70 1.09
N ARG A 92 -13.57 11.57 0.43
CA ARG A 92 -13.44 10.24 1.06
C ARG A 92 -12.00 9.98 1.50
N ALA A 93 -11.02 10.37 0.69
CA ALA A 93 -9.61 10.19 1.02
C ALA A 93 -9.17 11.06 2.20
N MET A 94 -9.65 12.31 2.29
CA MET A 94 -9.43 13.17 3.45
C MET A 94 -9.99 12.53 4.72
N LYS A 95 -11.25 12.09 4.71
CA LYS A 95 -11.92 11.47 5.87
C LYS A 95 -11.26 10.17 6.32
N ASN A 96 -10.67 9.42 5.41
CA ASN A 96 -9.96 8.17 5.72
C ASN A 96 -8.49 8.40 6.11
N SER A 97 -8.01 9.64 6.15
CA SER A 97 -6.63 9.94 6.52
C SER A 97 -6.43 9.91 8.04
N GLU A 98 -5.21 9.57 8.45
CA GLU A 98 -4.80 9.60 9.84
C GLU A 98 -4.93 11.02 10.43
N ARG A 99 -4.59 12.06 9.66
CA ARG A 99 -4.78 13.46 10.04
C ARG A 99 -6.23 13.75 10.46
N TRP A 100 -7.20 13.30 9.65
CA TRP A 100 -8.62 13.47 9.97
C TRP A 100 -8.99 12.77 11.27
N ALA A 101 -8.57 11.51 11.42
CA ALA A 101 -8.85 10.71 12.62
C ALA A 101 -8.27 11.35 13.89
N GLN A 102 -7.02 11.81 13.84
CA GLN A 102 -6.35 12.46 14.97
C GLN A 102 -7.04 13.78 15.37
N MET A 103 -7.35 14.63 14.39
CA MET A 103 -8.03 15.91 14.65
C MET A 103 -9.46 15.70 15.18
N LYS A 104 -10.15 14.68 14.68
CA LYS A 104 -11.48 14.30 15.17
C LYS A 104 -11.44 13.81 16.61
N ALA A 105 -10.45 12.97 16.95
CA ALA A 105 -10.21 12.52 18.31
C ALA A 105 -9.86 13.67 19.28
N ALA A 106 -9.22 14.73 18.77
CA ALA A 106 -8.94 15.96 19.51
C ALA A 106 -10.17 16.91 19.64
N GLY A 107 -11.35 16.49 19.17
CA GLY A 107 -12.60 17.26 19.29
C GLY A 107 -12.74 18.43 18.32
N ILE A 108 -11.91 18.49 17.27
CA ILE A 108 -11.95 19.57 16.28
C ILE A 108 -13.16 19.36 15.35
N SER A 109 -13.83 20.47 14.98
CA SER A 109 -15.00 20.41 14.11
C SER A 109 -14.65 19.94 12.70
N ASP A 110 -15.58 19.25 12.03
CA ASP A 110 -15.38 18.77 10.63
C ASP A 110 -15.05 19.92 9.66
N LYS A 111 -15.60 21.11 9.93
CA LYS A 111 -15.34 22.32 9.15
C LYS A 111 -13.87 22.75 9.28
N ASP A 112 -13.36 22.78 10.51
CA ASP A 112 -11.97 23.22 10.78
C ASP A 112 -10.97 22.15 10.34
N ILE A 113 -11.30 20.87 10.53
CA ILE A 113 -10.52 19.76 9.98
C ILE A 113 -10.38 19.92 8.47
N ARG A 114 -11.50 20.10 7.76
CA ARG A 114 -11.49 20.29 6.30
C ARG A 114 -10.66 21.51 5.90
N ALA A 115 -10.81 22.64 6.59
CA ALA A 115 -10.02 23.84 6.32
C ALA A 115 -8.52 23.60 6.48
N SER A 116 -8.11 22.75 7.43
CA SER A 116 -6.72 22.40 7.66
C SER A 116 -6.05 21.68 6.48
N PHE A 117 -6.83 21.00 5.63
CA PHE A 117 -6.30 20.30 4.45
C PHE A 117 -5.86 21.25 3.34
N TYR A 118 -6.24 22.51 3.39
CA TYR A 118 -5.87 23.54 2.40
C TYR A 118 -4.83 24.53 2.90
N LYS A 119 -4.23 24.25 4.08
CA LYS A 119 -3.09 25.04 4.60
C LYS A 119 -1.79 24.35 4.23
N GLU A 120 -0.85 25.11 3.69
CA GLU A 120 0.50 24.63 3.43
C GLU A 120 1.16 24.15 4.72
N THR A 121 1.78 22.99 4.65
CA THR A 121 2.41 22.31 5.79
C THR A 121 3.71 21.68 5.31
N PRO A 122 4.84 21.86 6.02
CA PRO A 122 6.05 21.09 5.77
C PRO A 122 5.77 19.60 5.99
N MET A 123 6.19 18.78 5.06
CA MET A 123 6.00 17.33 5.13
C MET A 123 7.05 16.56 4.34
N GLN A 124 7.22 15.31 4.72
CA GLN A 124 8.02 14.37 3.98
C GLN A 124 7.12 13.52 3.08
N VAL A 125 7.50 13.36 1.83
CA VAL A 125 6.76 12.55 0.87
C VAL A 125 7.67 11.56 0.17
N PHE A 126 7.09 10.44 -0.24
CA PHE A 126 7.78 9.42 -1.02
C PHE A 126 8.16 9.94 -2.40
N SER A 127 9.36 9.59 -2.85
CA SER A 127 9.74 9.66 -4.26
C SER A 127 10.53 8.42 -4.65
N TRP A 128 10.67 8.16 -5.97
CA TRP A 128 11.50 7.06 -6.46
C TRP A 128 13.02 7.24 -6.22
N HIS A 129 13.41 8.34 -5.61
CA HIS A 129 14.80 8.65 -5.24
C HIS A 129 14.98 8.75 -3.71
N GLY A 130 13.98 8.30 -2.96
CA GLY A 130 13.93 8.39 -1.51
C GLY A 130 12.90 9.40 -1.02
N THR A 131 12.82 9.55 0.28
CA THR A 131 11.94 10.55 0.91
C THR A 131 12.47 11.95 0.64
N ILE A 132 11.58 12.87 0.28
CA ILE A 132 11.91 14.28 0.04
C ILE A 132 11.12 15.19 0.98
N ASP A 133 11.78 16.24 1.48
CA ASP A 133 11.14 17.30 2.23
C ASP A 133 10.48 18.29 1.25
N THR A 134 9.25 18.66 1.54
CA THR A 134 8.46 19.58 0.71
C THR A 134 7.46 20.36 1.54
N VAL A 135 6.97 21.47 0.98
CA VAL A 135 5.84 22.23 1.53
C VAL A 135 4.70 22.14 0.55
N MET A 136 3.61 21.53 0.99
CA MET A 136 2.38 21.45 0.21
C MET A 136 1.16 21.34 1.13
N THR A 137 -0.03 21.48 0.55
CA THR A 137 -1.25 21.25 1.33
C THR A 137 -1.46 19.74 1.56
N PRO A 138 -2.05 19.33 2.70
CA PRO A 138 -2.44 17.92 2.90
C PRO A 138 -3.39 17.40 1.80
N TYR A 139 -4.23 18.26 1.21
CA TYR A 139 -5.06 17.92 0.06
C TYR A 139 -4.20 17.56 -1.16
N ASP A 140 -3.19 18.38 -1.47
CA ASP A 140 -2.28 18.11 -2.60
C ASP A 140 -1.41 16.88 -2.35
N SER A 141 -1.02 16.61 -1.10
CA SER A 141 -0.29 15.39 -0.76
C SER A 141 -1.13 14.14 -1.04
N ILE A 142 -2.42 14.13 -0.71
CA ILE A 142 -3.32 13.02 -1.06
C ILE A 142 -3.35 12.84 -2.59
N ARG A 143 -3.48 13.92 -3.34
CA ARG A 143 -3.47 13.91 -4.80
C ARG A 143 -2.14 13.40 -5.36
N TYR A 144 -1.03 13.82 -4.78
CA TYR A 144 0.32 13.35 -5.09
C TYR A 144 0.46 11.84 -4.90
N TYR A 145 0.04 11.31 -3.74
CA TYR A 145 0.09 9.86 -3.49
C TYR A 145 -0.85 9.05 -4.41
N LYS A 146 -1.93 9.65 -4.90
CA LYS A 146 -2.81 9.02 -5.89
C LYS A 146 -2.20 8.98 -7.31
N SER A 147 -1.15 9.74 -7.59
CA SER A 147 -0.45 9.72 -8.88
C SER A 147 0.51 8.54 -9.05
N PHE A 148 0.85 7.84 -7.96
CA PHE A 148 1.74 6.69 -8.04
C PHE A 148 1.00 5.44 -8.52
N LEU A 149 1.57 4.80 -9.55
CA LEU A 149 1.13 3.50 -10.02
C LEU A 149 1.36 2.44 -8.95
N ARG A 150 0.45 1.50 -8.86
CA ARG A 150 0.49 0.41 -7.88
C ARG A 150 0.69 -0.91 -8.59
N THR A 151 1.35 -1.84 -7.91
CA THR A 151 1.54 -3.20 -8.40
C THR A 151 1.61 -4.17 -7.24
N ALA A 152 1.39 -5.45 -7.55
CA ALA A 152 1.64 -6.56 -6.64
C ALA A 152 2.21 -7.74 -7.42
N ILE A 153 3.04 -8.55 -6.77
CA ILE A 153 3.58 -9.79 -7.33
C ILE A 153 3.46 -10.90 -6.28
N VAL A 154 2.96 -12.04 -6.73
CA VAL A 154 3.02 -13.30 -5.98
C VAL A 154 3.70 -14.33 -6.87
N SER A 155 4.69 -15.03 -6.33
CA SER A 155 5.27 -16.21 -6.94
C SER A 155 4.85 -17.43 -6.14
N MET A 156 4.32 -18.44 -6.83
CA MET A 156 3.81 -19.66 -6.22
C MET A 156 4.34 -20.87 -6.97
N GLU A 157 4.71 -21.89 -6.23
CA GLU A 157 5.08 -23.20 -6.78
C GLU A 157 3.81 -23.95 -7.21
N PRO A 158 3.62 -24.29 -8.49
CA PRO A 158 2.36 -24.85 -8.98
C PRO A 158 1.99 -26.21 -8.37
N GLN A 159 3.00 -27.04 -8.08
CA GLN A 159 2.79 -28.41 -7.59
C GLN A 159 2.34 -28.47 -6.13
N THR A 160 2.82 -27.55 -5.32
CA THR A 160 2.58 -27.54 -3.86
C THR A 160 1.66 -26.43 -3.41
N GLY A 161 1.47 -25.39 -4.23
CA GLY A 161 0.78 -24.16 -3.83
C GLY A 161 1.60 -23.26 -2.87
N HIS A 162 2.88 -23.60 -2.64
CA HIS A 162 3.73 -22.83 -1.74
C HIS A 162 4.05 -21.45 -2.30
N ILE A 163 3.77 -20.40 -1.52
CA ILE A 163 4.13 -19.03 -1.87
C ILE A 163 5.63 -18.84 -1.64
N LYS A 164 6.37 -18.47 -2.69
CA LYS A 164 7.82 -18.28 -2.68
C LYS A 164 8.22 -16.80 -2.60
N ALA A 165 7.39 -15.89 -3.14
CA ALA A 165 7.58 -14.46 -3.00
C ALA A 165 6.22 -13.74 -2.90
N TRP A 166 6.20 -12.64 -2.13
CA TRP A 166 5.02 -11.81 -1.91
C TRP A 166 5.41 -10.34 -1.82
N VAL A 167 5.08 -9.58 -2.84
CA VAL A 167 5.28 -8.14 -2.90
C VAL A 167 3.93 -7.46 -3.04
N GLY A 168 3.41 -6.89 -1.96
CA GLY A 168 2.06 -6.32 -1.91
C GLY A 168 1.98 -4.86 -2.39
N GLY A 169 3.10 -4.23 -2.74
CA GLY A 169 3.13 -2.84 -3.20
C GLY A 169 4.55 -2.33 -3.46
N ILE A 170 4.64 -1.06 -3.83
CA ILE A 170 5.91 -0.43 -4.23
C ILE A 170 6.80 0.02 -3.06
N ASP A 171 6.22 0.36 -1.93
CA ASP A 171 6.93 0.74 -0.70
C ASP A 171 5.97 0.63 0.50
N TYR A 172 6.29 -0.21 1.46
CA TYR A 172 5.40 -0.47 2.60
C TYR A 172 5.26 0.73 3.55
N ASN A 173 6.30 1.54 3.70
CA ASN A 173 6.26 2.66 4.64
C ASN A 173 5.23 3.72 4.23
N ASN A 174 5.14 3.97 2.93
CA ASN A 174 4.25 4.96 2.35
C ASN A 174 2.94 4.39 1.81
N PHE A 175 2.92 3.09 1.48
CA PHE A 175 1.80 2.43 0.82
C PHE A 175 1.46 1.11 1.52
N LYS A 176 0.84 1.21 2.70
CA LYS A 176 0.55 0.07 3.57
C LYS A 176 -0.52 -0.88 3.04
N TYR A 177 -1.30 -0.46 2.04
CA TYR A 177 -2.33 -1.30 1.44
C TYR A 177 -1.70 -2.43 0.64
N ASP A 178 -1.94 -3.67 1.06
CA ASP A 178 -1.45 -4.87 0.38
C ASP A 178 -2.35 -5.20 -0.81
N GLN A 179 -1.83 -5.00 -2.02
CA GLN A 179 -2.56 -5.26 -3.27
C GLN A 179 -2.74 -6.76 -3.54
N VAL A 180 -1.96 -7.64 -2.90
CA VAL A 180 -2.13 -9.09 -3.02
C VAL A 180 -3.34 -9.56 -2.24
N TYR A 181 -3.44 -9.15 -0.96
CA TYR A 181 -4.47 -9.66 -0.05
C TYR A 181 -5.75 -8.84 -0.08
N GLN A 182 -5.61 -7.52 -0.15
CA GLN A 182 -6.73 -6.57 -0.07
C GLN A 182 -7.17 -6.06 -1.43
N GLY A 183 -6.50 -6.50 -2.52
CA GLY A 183 -6.84 -6.09 -3.88
C GLY A 183 -8.26 -6.50 -4.22
N ALA A 184 -9.20 -5.56 -4.15
CA ALA A 184 -10.49 -5.77 -4.81
C ALA A 184 -10.22 -5.86 -6.31
N PRO A 185 -10.87 -6.77 -7.06
CA PRO A 185 -10.80 -6.76 -8.51
C PRO A 185 -11.31 -5.40 -8.98
N SER A 186 -10.37 -4.52 -9.37
CA SER A 186 -10.76 -3.28 -10.00
C SER A 186 -11.29 -3.60 -11.38
N ALA A 187 -12.34 -2.92 -11.82
CA ALA A 187 -12.91 -3.06 -13.16
C ALA A 187 -11.91 -2.67 -14.28
N PHE A 188 -10.71 -2.22 -13.93
CA PHE A 188 -9.60 -1.89 -14.82
C PHE A 188 -8.51 -2.96 -14.71
N GLY A 189 -8.65 -4.00 -15.50
CA GLY A 189 -7.58 -4.87 -15.99
C GLY A 189 -6.55 -5.35 -14.97
N LEU A 190 -6.90 -6.29 -14.10
CA LEU A 190 -5.94 -7.22 -13.55
C LEU A 190 -5.40 -8.09 -14.69
N GLN A 191 -4.24 -7.72 -15.25
CA GLN A 191 -3.47 -8.67 -16.05
C GLN A 191 -2.79 -9.64 -15.08
N THR A 192 -3.42 -10.78 -14.89
CA THR A 192 -2.78 -11.90 -14.20
C THR A 192 -1.82 -12.55 -15.18
N PHE A 193 -0.53 -12.27 -15.06
CA PHE A 193 0.50 -13.03 -15.76
C PHE A 193 0.78 -14.30 -14.95
N CYS A 194 0.23 -15.43 -15.36
CA CYS A 194 0.71 -16.74 -14.89
C CYS A 194 2.01 -17.06 -15.60
N ILE A 195 3.15 -16.91 -14.92
CA ILE A 195 4.42 -17.46 -15.39
C ILE A 195 4.51 -18.87 -14.80
N CYS A 196 4.17 -19.87 -15.60
CA CYS A 196 4.45 -21.27 -15.28
C CYS A 196 5.94 -21.52 -15.56
N TYR A 197 6.75 -21.73 -14.53
CA TYR A 197 8.06 -22.32 -14.71
C TYR A 197 7.84 -23.80 -15.02
N GLY A 198 7.96 -24.18 -16.30
CA GLY A 198 8.16 -25.59 -16.69
C GLY A 198 9.57 -26.03 -16.31
N ASN A 199 9.68 -27.30 -15.90
CA ASN A 199 10.96 -27.99 -15.71
C ASN A 199 11.77 -28.04 -17.01
#